data_31975a78941eb4539a9be5cceceb5705
#
_entry.id   31975a78941eb4539a9be5cceceb5705
#
_cell.length_a   1.000
_cell.length_b   1.000
_cell.length_c   1.000
_cell.angle_alpha   90.00
_cell.angle_beta   90.00
_cell.angle_gamma   90.00
#
_symmetry.space_group_name_H-M   'P 1'
#
loop_
_entity.id
_entity.type
_entity.pdbx_description
1 polymer ?
#
loop_
_entity_poly.entity_id
_entity_poly.type
_entity_poly.pdbx_seq_one_letter_code
_entity_poly.pdbx_strand_id
1 'polypeptide(L)'
;MALRIEQHYGMPMDIEWAKDGGDGSLYIVQARPETVHAKASSHVLIRYEMDPALVERLKQGSVLATGQAVGKRIGSGPVRIYNSYREVIERRRALQKRLADGEGIEDIPWDELVFEKGDVLVTEMTTPDWEPMMKEASLIVTRKGGRTSHAAIIAREFGIPAIVGCADALKLENTRKVTGSCSEGDTGYIFDGVHPFDIVEHKVDTSTPLKTMIKLNVGFPTKPLVDSQLPVEGVGLARIKFVLSGGIGIHPLAFIRHSSLNRYLETGETDPYLEQFSRYRVEETEEQRRAVCDES
;
A
#
# COMPACT_ATOMS: atom_id res chain seq x y z
N MET A 1 8.62 22.24 -22.89
CA MET A 1 7.32 22.91 -22.77
C MET A 1 6.92 23.10 -21.32
N ALA A 2 6.77 22.06 -20.52
CA ALA A 2 6.41 22.13 -19.10
C ALA A 2 7.28 23.09 -18.28
N LEU A 3 8.60 22.96 -18.33
CA LEU A 3 9.52 23.87 -17.64
C LEU A 3 9.35 25.34 -17.97
N ARG A 4 9.00 25.68 -19.23
CA ARG A 4 8.71 27.06 -19.62
C ARG A 4 7.44 27.61 -19.02
N ILE A 5 6.45 26.73 -18.85
CA ILE A 5 5.17 27.07 -18.21
C ILE A 5 5.40 27.31 -16.71
N GLU A 6 6.11 26.42 -16.03
CA GLU A 6 6.48 26.62 -14.63
C GLU A 6 7.28 27.90 -14.40
N GLN A 7 8.27 28.16 -15.26
CA GLN A 7 9.03 29.39 -15.19
C GLN A 7 8.18 30.67 -15.42
N HIS A 8 7.19 30.56 -16.32
CA HIS A 8 6.29 31.68 -16.60
C HIS A 8 5.36 32.00 -15.42
N TYR A 9 4.80 30.97 -14.79
CA TYR A 9 3.89 31.16 -13.66
C TYR A 9 4.59 31.18 -12.28
N GLY A 10 5.87 30.86 -12.23
CA GLY A 10 6.67 30.86 -10.98
C GLY A 10 6.27 29.81 -9.97
N MET A 11 5.51 28.78 -10.39
CA MET A 11 5.03 27.70 -9.53
C MET A 11 4.79 26.41 -10.33
N PRO A 12 4.75 25.24 -9.68
CA PRO A 12 4.37 23.98 -10.31
C PRO A 12 2.98 24.05 -10.93
N MET A 13 2.86 23.54 -12.16
CA MET A 13 1.64 23.60 -12.95
C MET A 13 1.21 22.19 -13.38
N ASP A 14 -0.06 21.88 -13.19
CA ASP A 14 -0.73 20.76 -13.83
C ASP A 14 -1.12 21.15 -15.27
N ILE A 15 -0.72 20.33 -16.25
CA ILE A 15 -0.79 20.70 -17.66
C ILE A 15 -1.52 19.61 -18.43
N GLU A 16 -2.57 20.00 -19.13
CA GLU A 16 -3.21 19.15 -20.13
C GLU A 16 -2.67 19.48 -21.52
N TRP A 17 -2.37 18.47 -22.31
CA TRP A 17 -1.84 18.63 -23.65
C TRP A 17 -2.47 17.65 -24.63
N ALA A 18 -2.49 18.03 -25.89
CA ALA A 18 -2.95 17.20 -26.98
C ALA A 18 -1.91 17.17 -28.10
N LYS A 19 -1.83 16.06 -28.81
CA LYS A 19 -1.05 15.93 -30.04
C LYS A 19 -1.98 15.96 -31.24
N ASP A 20 -1.71 16.87 -32.18
CA ASP A 20 -2.43 16.90 -33.44
C ASP A 20 -2.11 15.66 -34.27
N GLY A 21 -3.14 15.01 -34.78
CA GLY A 21 -2.99 13.82 -35.62
C GLY A 21 -2.56 14.10 -37.05
N GLY A 22 -2.69 15.33 -37.52
CA GLY A 22 -2.33 15.74 -38.90
C GLY A 22 -0.87 16.13 -39.04
N ASP A 23 -0.37 17.02 -38.17
CA ASP A 23 0.99 17.55 -38.26
C ASP A 23 1.92 17.06 -37.14
N GLY A 24 1.36 16.36 -36.14
CA GLY A 24 2.12 15.83 -34.98
C GLY A 24 2.53 16.92 -33.97
N SER A 25 2.01 18.14 -34.08
CA SER A 25 2.29 19.23 -33.16
C SER A 25 1.67 19.00 -31.78
N LEU A 26 2.36 19.48 -30.72
CA LEU A 26 1.88 19.44 -29.34
C LEU A 26 1.26 20.77 -28.94
N TYR A 27 0.04 20.72 -28.46
CA TYR A 27 -0.72 21.87 -27.98
C TYR A 27 -0.99 21.74 -26.50
N ILE A 28 -0.79 22.83 -25.76
CA ILE A 28 -1.25 22.93 -24.37
C ILE A 28 -2.72 23.32 -24.40
N VAL A 29 -3.56 22.45 -23.84
CA VAL A 29 -5.01 22.64 -23.79
C VAL A 29 -5.40 23.37 -22.52
N GLN A 30 -4.74 23.05 -21.39
CA GLN A 30 -4.95 23.69 -20.11
C GLN A 30 -3.64 23.75 -19.32
N ALA A 31 -3.49 24.79 -18.51
CA ALA A 31 -2.49 24.88 -17.46
C ALA A 31 -3.15 25.47 -16.21
N ARG A 32 -3.02 24.80 -15.06
CA ARG A 32 -3.55 25.23 -13.77
C ARG A 32 -2.53 25.03 -12.66
N PRO A 33 -2.54 25.87 -11.61
CA PRO A 33 -1.65 25.68 -10.47
C PRO A 33 -1.82 24.30 -9.86
N GLU A 34 -0.71 23.57 -9.65
CA GLU A 34 -0.70 22.33 -8.88
C GLU A 34 -0.88 22.67 -7.41
N THR A 35 -2.08 22.33 -6.85
CA THR A 35 -2.43 22.70 -5.48
C THR A 35 -2.17 21.59 -4.46
N VAL A 36 -1.99 20.35 -4.92
CA VAL A 36 -1.83 19.19 -4.05
C VAL A 36 -0.38 19.05 -3.59
N HIS A 37 0.57 19.23 -4.49
CA HIS A 37 2.01 19.10 -4.21
C HIS A 37 2.70 20.41 -3.82
N ALA A 38 2.17 21.56 -4.22
CA ALA A 38 2.72 22.89 -3.88
C ALA A 38 2.72 23.18 -2.37
N LYS A 39 1.93 22.46 -1.56
CA LYS A 39 1.90 22.56 -0.10
C LYS A 39 2.85 21.60 0.61
N ALA A 40 3.48 20.67 -0.09
CA ALA A 40 4.48 19.80 0.52
C ALA A 40 5.75 20.62 0.78
N SER A 41 5.86 21.17 2.00
CA SER A 41 7.09 21.84 2.43
C SER A 41 8.25 20.84 2.35
N SER A 42 9.29 21.18 1.59
CA SER A 42 10.51 20.40 1.50
C SER A 42 11.07 20.13 2.91
N HIS A 43 11.50 18.89 3.17
CA HIS A 43 12.20 18.50 4.40
C HIS A 43 11.32 18.43 5.66
N VAL A 44 10.10 17.92 5.55
CA VAL A 44 9.21 17.67 6.69
C VAL A 44 9.15 16.19 7.01
N LEU A 45 9.44 15.83 8.25
CA LEU A 45 9.21 14.49 8.80
C LEU A 45 7.91 14.48 9.58
N ILE A 46 7.00 13.59 9.22
CA ILE A 46 5.75 13.38 9.95
C ILE A 46 5.98 12.37 11.07
N ARG A 47 5.67 12.74 12.30
CA ARG A 47 5.67 11.86 13.48
C ARG A 47 4.26 11.70 14.02
N TYR A 48 3.99 10.51 14.51
CA TYR A 48 2.76 10.16 15.22
C TYR A 48 3.11 10.07 16.69
N GLU A 49 2.45 10.84 17.52
CA GLU A 49 2.76 10.96 18.95
C GLU A 49 1.49 10.81 19.78
N MET A 50 1.53 9.94 20.78
CA MET A 50 0.53 9.87 21.83
C MET A 50 1.06 10.56 23.08
N ASP A 51 0.15 11.12 23.90
CA ASP A 51 0.52 11.65 25.21
C ASP A 51 1.28 10.58 26.03
N PRO A 52 2.52 10.84 26.48
CA PRO A 52 3.30 9.87 27.25
C PRO A 52 2.60 9.36 28.51
N ALA A 53 1.84 10.22 29.19
CA ALA A 53 1.07 9.80 30.38
C ALA A 53 -0.08 8.86 30.01
N LEU A 54 -0.71 9.07 28.85
CA LEU A 54 -1.70 8.15 28.30
C LEU A 54 -1.07 6.82 27.95
N VAL A 55 0.07 6.81 27.24
CA VAL A 55 0.79 5.58 26.86
C VAL A 55 1.15 4.75 28.09
N GLU A 56 1.73 5.35 29.11
CA GLU A 56 2.09 4.63 30.35
C GLU A 56 0.86 4.01 31.04
N ARG A 57 -0.24 4.74 31.10
CA ARG A 57 -1.51 4.23 31.64
C ARG A 57 -2.06 3.07 30.82
N LEU A 58 -2.02 3.17 29.48
CA LEU A 58 -2.48 2.11 28.59
C LEU A 58 -1.62 0.86 28.70
N LYS A 59 -0.30 1.01 28.83
CA LYS A 59 0.61 -0.14 29.04
C LYS A 59 0.31 -0.91 30.32
N GLN A 60 -0.23 -0.26 31.35
CA GLN A 60 -0.54 -0.89 32.63
C GLN A 60 -1.84 -1.72 32.64
N GLY A 61 -2.80 -1.44 31.73
CA GLY A 61 -4.09 -2.11 31.83
C GLY A 61 -4.88 -2.32 30.54
N SER A 62 -4.41 -1.80 29.40
CA SER A 62 -5.18 -1.84 28.15
C SER A 62 -4.45 -2.49 26.96
N VAL A 63 -3.32 -3.13 27.21
CA VAL A 63 -2.58 -3.85 26.16
C VAL A 63 -3.28 -5.19 25.88
N LEU A 64 -3.78 -5.35 24.66
CA LEU A 64 -4.37 -6.58 24.18
C LEU A 64 -3.33 -7.53 23.59
N ALA A 65 -2.35 -7.01 22.89
CA ALA A 65 -1.29 -7.79 22.27
C ALA A 65 -0.07 -6.90 21.94
N THR A 66 1.07 -7.56 21.75
CA THR A 66 2.34 -6.90 21.39
C THR A 66 3.05 -7.68 20.30
N GLY A 67 3.89 -6.95 19.52
CA GLY A 67 4.73 -7.53 18.49
C GLY A 67 5.87 -6.59 18.11
N GLN A 68 6.53 -6.86 17.00
CA GLN A 68 7.58 -5.99 16.50
C GLN A 68 6.98 -4.81 15.72
N ALA A 69 7.33 -3.58 16.10
CA ALA A 69 6.89 -2.36 15.43
C ALA A 69 7.53 -2.24 14.04
N VAL A 70 6.72 -1.88 13.06
CA VAL A 70 7.14 -1.56 11.70
C VAL A 70 6.56 -0.21 11.30
N GLY A 71 7.43 0.71 10.90
CA GLY A 71 7.10 2.11 10.76
C GLY A 71 7.07 2.81 12.12
N LYS A 72 6.82 4.10 12.11
CA LYS A 72 6.71 4.92 13.33
C LYS A 72 5.37 5.67 13.32
N ARG A 73 4.30 4.93 13.04
CA ARG A 73 2.95 5.48 12.90
C ARG A 73 2.01 4.80 13.88
N ILE A 74 0.85 5.39 14.02
CA ILE A 74 -0.25 4.90 14.84
C ILE A 74 -1.46 4.75 13.93
N GLY A 75 -2.22 3.68 14.12
CA GLY A 75 -3.45 3.43 13.37
C GLY A 75 -4.54 2.89 14.31
N SER A 76 -5.77 3.30 14.06
CA SER A 76 -6.93 2.89 14.85
C SER A 76 -8.06 2.43 13.94
N GLY A 77 -8.85 1.47 14.40
CA GLY A 77 -10.01 0.99 13.68
C GLY A 77 -10.59 -0.28 14.24
N PRO A 78 -11.67 -0.78 13.66
CA PRO A 78 -12.21 -2.10 13.99
C PRO A 78 -11.30 -3.22 13.46
N VAL A 79 -11.13 -4.23 14.27
CA VAL A 79 -10.35 -5.43 13.92
C VAL A 79 -11.09 -6.28 12.90
N ARG A 80 -10.39 -6.71 11.86
CA ARG A 80 -10.87 -7.70 10.88
C ARG A 80 -9.88 -8.83 10.78
N ILE A 81 -10.31 -10.01 11.26
CA ILE A 81 -9.48 -11.20 11.31
C ILE A 81 -9.79 -12.09 10.11
N TYR A 82 -8.77 -12.46 9.38
CA TYR A 82 -8.86 -13.43 8.29
C TYR A 82 -7.73 -14.46 8.40
N ASN A 83 -8.07 -15.72 8.30
CA ASN A 83 -7.09 -16.82 8.36
C ASN A 83 -6.36 -17.00 7.02
N SER A 84 -7.01 -16.64 5.91
CA SER A 84 -6.45 -16.72 4.57
C SER A 84 -7.08 -15.70 3.63
N TYR A 85 -6.39 -15.35 2.53
CA TYR A 85 -6.96 -14.49 1.50
C TYR A 85 -8.16 -15.14 0.79
N ARG A 86 -8.19 -16.45 0.71
CA ARG A 86 -9.35 -17.20 0.20
C ARG A 86 -10.61 -16.91 1.00
N GLU A 87 -10.52 -16.84 2.32
CA GLU A 87 -11.65 -16.46 3.20
C GLU A 87 -12.20 -15.08 2.84
N VAL A 88 -11.34 -14.12 2.52
CA VAL A 88 -11.76 -12.78 2.07
C VAL A 88 -12.61 -12.86 0.81
N ILE A 89 -12.16 -13.65 -0.18
CA ILE A 89 -12.88 -13.84 -1.44
C ILE A 89 -14.24 -14.51 -1.21
N GLU A 90 -14.26 -15.54 -0.37
CA GLU A 90 -15.49 -16.29 -0.03
C GLU A 90 -16.50 -15.38 0.67
N ARG A 91 -16.08 -14.60 1.68
CA ARG A 91 -16.93 -13.63 2.36
C ARG A 91 -17.46 -12.55 1.40
N ARG A 92 -16.61 -12.04 0.51
CA ARG A 92 -17.03 -11.03 -0.49
C ARG A 92 -18.10 -11.59 -1.43
N ARG A 93 -17.93 -12.82 -1.91
CA ARG A 93 -18.93 -13.50 -2.77
C ARG A 93 -20.24 -13.73 -2.02
N ALA A 94 -20.18 -14.19 -0.77
CA ALA A 94 -21.37 -14.40 0.07
C ALA A 94 -22.13 -13.09 0.29
N LEU A 95 -21.43 -12.00 0.60
CA LEU A 95 -22.01 -10.67 0.76
C LEU A 95 -22.67 -10.17 -0.53
N GLN A 96 -21.98 -10.29 -1.67
CA GLN A 96 -22.53 -9.89 -2.97
C GLN A 96 -23.81 -10.65 -3.30
N LYS A 97 -23.86 -11.94 -3.00
CA LYS A 97 -25.06 -12.77 -3.22
C LYS A 97 -26.23 -12.29 -2.34
N ARG A 98 -26.02 -12.05 -1.05
CA ARG A 98 -27.06 -11.58 -0.12
C ARG A 98 -27.63 -10.22 -0.57
N LEU A 99 -26.77 -9.30 -0.97
CA LEU A 99 -27.20 -8.00 -1.52
C LEU A 99 -27.97 -8.15 -2.84
N ALA A 100 -27.56 -9.07 -3.71
CA ALA A 100 -28.28 -9.38 -4.96
C ALA A 100 -29.65 -10.03 -4.71
N ASP A 101 -29.77 -10.80 -3.63
CA ASP A 101 -31.02 -11.41 -3.16
C ASP A 101 -31.96 -10.38 -2.48
N GLY A 102 -31.53 -9.10 -2.37
CA GLY A 102 -32.34 -7.98 -1.87
C GLY A 102 -32.23 -7.72 -0.37
N GLU A 103 -31.25 -8.31 0.31
CA GLU A 103 -30.96 -8.02 1.71
C GLU A 103 -30.33 -6.61 1.85
N GLY A 104 -30.79 -5.81 2.81
CA GLY A 104 -30.19 -4.51 3.11
C GLY A 104 -28.82 -4.65 3.77
N ILE A 105 -27.90 -3.74 3.47
CA ILE A 105 -26.56 -3.76 4.09
C ILE A 105 -26.64 -3.57 5.61
N GLU A 106 -27.67 -2.86 6.08
CA GLU A 106 -27.99 -2.62 7.48
C GLU A 106 -28.43 -3.89 8.24
N ASP A 107 -28.94 -4.89 7.51
CA ASP A 107 -29.37 -6.16 8.07
C ASP A 107 -28.23 -7.17 8.18
N ILE A 108 -27.08 -6.89 7.59
CA ILE A 108 -25.90 -7.75 7.59
C ILE A 108 -25.09 -7.49 8.87
N PRO A 109 -24.80 -8.53 9.67
CA PRO A 109 -23.96 -8.40 10.86
C PRO A 109 -22.58 -7.83 10.53
N TRP A 110 -22.09 -6.92 11.36
CA TRP A 110 -20.80 -6.25 11.17
C TRP A 110 -19.60 -7.18 11.02
N ASP A 111 -19.64 -8.35 11.65
CA ASP A 111 -18.61 -9.38 11.58
C ASP A 111 -18.61 -10.16 10.27
N GLU A 112 -19.71 -10.10 9.51
CA GLU A 112 -19.84 -10.66 8.16
C GLU A 112 -19.49 -9.65 7.05
N LEU A 113 -19.42 -8.36 7.38
CA LEU A 113 -19.01 -7.32 6.42
C LEU A 113 -17.57 -7.56 5.96
N VAL A 114 -17.33 -7.20 4.72
CA VAL A 114 -16.00 -7.28 4.11
C VAL A 114 -15.14 -6.15 4.67
N PHE A 115 -13.83 -6.32 4.59
CA PHE A 115 -12.82 -5.35 4.95
C PHE A 115 -13.08 -3.99 4.29
N GLU A 116 -13.06 -2.94 5.08
CA GLU A 116 -13.27 -1.56 4.66
C GLU A 116 -12.02 -0.71 4.90
N LYS A 117 -11.97 0.42 4.22
CA LYS A 117 -10.90 1.39 4.43
C LYS A 117 -10.89 1.89 5.87
N GLY A 118 -9.73 1.80 6.51
CA GLY A 118 -9.56 2.20 7.90
C GLY A 118 -9.69 1.04 8.91
N ASP A 119 -10.04 -0.16 8.45
CA ASP A 119 -10.03 -1.34 9.31
C ASP A 119 -8.61 -1.77 9.69
N VAL A 120 -8.50 -2.49 10.80
CA VAL A 120 -7.27 -3.12 11.25
C VAL A 120 -7.20 -4.55 10.69
N LEU A 121 -6.29 -4.78 9.76
CA LEU A 121 -6.09 -6.10 9.15
C LEU A 121 -5.32 -7.02 10.09
N VAL A 122 -5.93 -8.12 10.50
CA VAL A 122 -5.30 -9.14 11.34
C VAL A 122 -5.28 -10.49 10.63
N THR A 123 -4.11 -11.09 10.50
CA THR A 123 -3.93 -12.40 9.84
C THR A 123 -2.74 -13.17 10.39
N GLU A 124 -2.65 -14.43 10.02
CA GLU A 124 -1.49 -15.27 10.34
C GLU A 124 -0.21 -14.73 9.71
N MET A 125 -0.25 -14.48 8.40
CA MET A 125 0.82 -13.89 7.59
C MET A 125 0.25 -13.37 6.27
N THR A 126 0.96 -12.46 5.60
CA THR A 126 0.53 -11.93 4.30
C THR A 126 1.34 -12.51 3.16
N THR A 127 0.69 -12.64 2.01
CA THR A 127 1.25 -12.92 0.68
C THR A 127 0.97 -11.74 -0.25
N PRO A 128 1.51 -11.67 -1.48
CA PRO A 128 1.23 -10.57 -2.41
C PRO A 128 -0.25 -10.30 -2.67
N ASP A 129 -1.09 -11.31 -2.63
CA ASP A 129 -2.54 -11.16 -2.85
C ASP A 129 -3.24 -10.24 -1.83
N TRP A 130 -2.63 -10.03 -0.67
CA TRP A 130 -3.17 -9.16 0.38
C TRP A 130 -2.93 -7.66 0.12
N GLU A 131 -2.09 -7.29 -0.85
CA GLU A 131 -1.71 -5.91 -1.09
C GLU A 131 -2.90 -4.95 -1.25
N PRO A 132 -4.00 -5.30 -1.96
CA PRO A 132 -5.16 -4.41 -2.07
C PRO A 132 -5.78 -4.07 -0.72
N MET A 133 -5.91 -5.05 0.18
CA MET A 133 -6.44 -4.82 1.52
C MET A 133 -5.45 -4.07 2.41
N MET A 134 -4.17 -4.43 2.31
CA MET A 134 -3.11 -3.77 3.09
C MET A 134 -3.04 -2.27 2.79
N LYS A 135 -3.31 -1.84 1.55
CA LYS A 135 -3.35 -0.42 1.15
C LYS A 135 -4.44 0.38 1.86
N GLU A 136 -5.56 -0.26 2.14
CA GLU A 136 -6.72 0.38 2.76
C GLU A 136 -6.72 0.26 4.29
N ALA A 137 -5.83 -0.56 4.86
CA ALA A 137 -5.74 -0.80 6.29
C ALA A 137 -5.24 0.43 7.06
N SER A 138 -5.80 0.70 8.23
CA SER A 138 -5.27 1.65 9.20
C SER A 138 -4.07 1.10 9.96
N LEU A 139 -4.04 -0.22 10.16
CA LEU A 139 -3.00 -0.98 10.84
C LEU A 139 -2.97 -2.40 10.30
N ILE A 140 -1.78 -2.97 10.17
CA ILE A 140 -1.58 -4.37 9.80
C ILE A 140 -1.00 -5.12 10.99
N VAL A 141 -1.63 -6.24 11.36
CA VAL A 141 -1.17 -7.11 12.46
C VAL A 141 -0.97 -8.52 11.92
N THR A 142 0.22 -9.09 12.09
CA THR A 142 0.47 -10.48 11.69
C THR A 142 0.99 -11.31 12.86
N ARG A 143 0.46 -12.53 12.99
CA ARG A 143 0.91 -13.46 14.03
C ARG A 143 2.35 -13.92 13.77
N LYS A 144 2.67 -14.21 12.52
CA LYS A 144 4.00 -14.63 12.07
C LYS A 144 4.72 -13.55 11.30
N GLY A 145 6.02 -13.68 11.21
CA GLY A 145 6.89 -12.79 10.46
C GLY A 145 7.71 -11.87 11.37
N GLY A 146 8.67 -11.19 10.77
CA GLY A 146 9.55 -10.23 11.42
C GLY A 146 9.68 -8.98 10.55
N ARG A 147 10.62 -8.11 10.89
CA ARG A 147 10.85 -6.82 10.20
C ARG A 147 11.23 -6.93 8.72
N THR A 148 11.57 -8.13 8.25
CA THR A 148 11.89 -8.43 6.85
C THR A 148 10.80 -9.25 6.15
N SER A 149 9.68 -9.54 6.82
CA SER A 149 8.54 -10.25 6.23
C SER A 149 7.85 -9.41 5.15
N HIS A 150 7.06 -10.07 4.31
CA HIS A 150 6.25 -9.40 3.28
C HIS A 150 5.38 -8.28 3.89
N ALA A 151 4.66 -8.57 4.99
CA ALA A 151 3.86 -7.58 5.69
C ALA A 151 4.66 -6.33 6.07
N ALA A 152 5.86 -6.52 6.64
CA ALA A 152 6.72 -5.43 7.08
C ALA A 152 7.28 -4.61 5.92
N ILE A 153 7.62 -5.25 4.81
CA ILE A 153 8.13 -4.57 3.62
C ILE A 153 7.03 -3.69 3.00
N ILE A 154 5.87 -4.28 2.74
CA ILE A 154 4.74 -3.59 2.12
C ILE A 154 4.19 -2.47 3.02
N ALA A 155 4.10 -2.71 4.34
CA ALA A 155 3.68 -1.68 5.29
C ALA A 155 4.57 -0.44 5.25
N ARG A 156 5.92 -0.62 5.18
CA ARG A 156 6.85 0.52 5.01
C ARG A 156 6.64 1.24 3.69
N GLU A 157 6.44 0.49 2.61
CA GLU A 157 6.25 1.06 1.28
C GLU A 157 4.96 1.89 1.19
N PHE A 158 3.87 1.40 1.77
CA PHE A 158 2.60 2.15 1.80
C PHE A 158 2.54 3.18 2.93
N GLY A 159 3.52 3.18 3.83
CA GLY A 159 3.53 4.07 4.98
C GLY A 159 2.41 3.77 5.98
N ILE A 160 2.04 2.51 6.12
CA ILE A 160 1.03 2.01 7.05
C ILE A 160 1.74 1.42 8.27
N PRO A 161 1.27 1.66 9.51
CA PRO A 161 1.83 0.99 10.67
C PRO A 161 1.59 -0.51 10.60
N ALA A 162 2.57 -1.32 11.00
CA ALA A 162 2.35 -2.74 11.14
C ALA A 162 3.02 -3.30 12.40
N ILE A 163 2.33 -4.27 13.02
CA ILE A 163 2.83 -5.01 14.18
C ILE A 163 2.96 -6.46 13.75
N VAL A 164 4.19 -6.93 13.60
CA VAL A 164 4.50 -8.26 13.08
C VAL A 164 5.06 -9.18 14.17
N GLY A 165 4.88 -10.50 14.00
CA GLY A 165 5.30 -11.47 15.02
C GLY A 165 4.50 -11.33 16.32
N CYS A 166 3.24 -10.92 16.22
CA CYS A 166 2.33 -10.76 17.35
C CYS A 166 1.68 -12.10 17.67
N ALA A 167 2.20 -12.82 18.66
CA ALA A 167 1.74 -14.19 18.99
C ALA A 167 0.25 -14.26 19.29
N ASP A 168 -0.29 -13.22 19.93
CA ASP A 168 -1.69 -13.14 20.34
C ASP A 168 -2.61 -12.44 19.31
N ALA A 169 -2.12 -12.14 18.10
CA ALA A 169 -2.89 -11.45 17.08
C ALA A 169 -4.27 -12.06 16.81
N LEU A 170 -4.34 -13.38 16.66
CA LEU A 170 -5.58 -14.09 16.34
C LEU A 170 -6.50 -14.31 17.56
N LYS A 171 -6.08 -13.88 18.76
CA LYS A 171 -6.93 -13.85 19.95
C LYS A 171 -7.70 -12.54 20.09
N LEU A 172 -7.41 -11.55 19.24
CA LEU A 172 -8.19 -10.32 19.17
C LEU A 172 -9.61 -10.63 18.73
N GLU A 173 -10.56 -9.88 19.27
CA GLU A 173 -11.96 -10.03 18.90
C GLU A 173 -12.23 -9.32 17.58
N ASN A 174 -12.90 -10.00 16.65
CA ASN A 174 -13.33 -9.39 15.40
C ASN A 174 -14.28 -8.22 15.70
N THR A 175 -14.19 -7.14 14.91
CA THR A 175 -14.95 -5.90 15.09
C THR A 175 -14.61 -5.04 16.32
N ARG A 176 -13.82 -5.54 17.27
CA ARG A 176 -13.36 -4.73 18.40
C ARG A 176 -12.53 -3.54 17.89
N LYS A 177 -12.82 -2.36 18.38
CA LYS A 177 -12.02 -1.16 18.03
C LYS A 177 -10.73 -1.14 18.85
N VAL A 178 -9.63 -0.94 18.16
CA VAL A 178 -8.29 -0.91 18.78
C VAL A 178 -7.46 0.26 18.25
N THR A 179 -6.42 0.60 19.01
CA THR A 179 -5.34 1.49 18.56
C THR A 179 -4.03 0.74 18.59
N GLY A 180 -3.36 0.66 17.45
CA GLY A 180 -2.02 0.09 17.35
C GLY A 180 -0.97 1.18 17.24
N SER A 181 -0.03 1.22 18.18
CA SER A 181 1.10 2.15 18.16
C SER A 181 2.40 1.45 17.78
N CYS A 182 3.07 1.99 16.77
CA CYS A 182 4.43 1.67 16.38
C CYS A 182 5.41 2.81 16.69
N SER A 183 4.99 3.83 17.43
CA SER A 183 5.83 4.99 17.77
C SER A 183 6.66 4.80 19.05
N GLU A 184 6.38 3.75 19.81
CA GLU A 184 6.97 3.48 21.13
C GLU A 184 8.31 2.73 21.07
N GLY A 185 9.05 2.85 19.97
CA GLY A 185 10.33 2.18 19.76
C GLY A 185 10.19 0.88 18.97
N ASP A 186 10.85 -0.18 19.43
CA ASP A 186 10.93 -1.46 18.69
C ASP A 186 9.72 -2.37 18.92
N THR A 187 8.96 -2.12 19.99
CA THR A 187 7.76 -2.88 20.34
C THR A 187 6.53 -2.12 19.85
N GLY A 188 5.69 -2.83 19.09
CA GLY A 188 4.37 -2.37 18.73
C GLY A 188 3.34 -2.85 19.75
N TYR A 189 2.46 -1.95 20.17
CA TYR A 189 1.40 -2.23 21.13
C TYR A 189 0.04 -2.13 20.49
N ILE A 190 -0.86 -3.04 20.83
CA ILE A 190 -2.27 -2.99 20.46
C ILE A 190 -3.06 -2.70 21.74
N PHE A 191 -3.62 -1.51 21.81
CA PHE A 191 -4.42 -1.04 22.94
C PHE A 191 -5.91 -1.22 22.66
N ASP A 192 -6.65 -1.54 23.70
CA ASP A 192 -8.11 -1.61 23.64
C ASP A 192 -8.72 -0.23 23.46
N GLY A 193 -9.63 -0.10 22.50
CA GLY A 193 -10.32 1.15 22.19
C GLY A 193 -9.58 2.06 21.22
N VAL A 194 -10.24 3.16 20.87
CA VAL A 194 -9.68 4.21 20.03
C VAL A 194 -9.15 5.32 20.91
N HIS A 195 -7.85 5.59 20.79
CA HIS A 195 -7.16 6.61 21.56
C HIS A 195 -6.66 7.75 20.67
N PRO A 196 -6.69 8.99 21.19
CA PRO A 196 -6.20 10.15 20.45
C PRO A 196 -4.67 10.08 20.30
N PHE A 197 -4.21 10.57 19.16
CA PHE A 197 -2.79 10.81 18.88
C PHE A 197 -2.66 12.03 17.96
N ASP A 198 -1.51 12.67 18.03
CA ASP A 198 -1.18 13.84 17.23
C ASP A 198 -0.31 13.44 16.03
N ILE A 199 -0.47 14.17 14.94
CA ILE A 199 0.39 14.08 13.76
C ILE A 199 1.21 15.37 13.76
N VAL A 200 2.48 15.24 14.10
CA VAL A 200 3.41 16.37 14.27
C VAL A 200 4.36 16.45 13.08
N GLU A 201 4.42 17.62 12.47
CA GLU A 201 5.36 17.91 11.40
C GLU A 201 6.66 18.48 11.96
N HIS A 202 7.76 17.76 11.76
CA HIS A 202 9.11 18.22 12.11
C HIS A 202 9.86 18.67 10.87
N LYS A 203 10.23 19.94 10.81
CA LYS A 203 11.15 20.43 9.77
C LYS A 203 12.54 19.86 10.02
N VAL A 204 13.09 19.23 8.98
CA VAL A 204 14.46 18.72 9.04
C VAL A 204 15.43 19.85 8.73
N ASP A 205 16.37 20.09 9.62
CA ASP A 205 17.48 21.01 9.36
C ASP A 205 18.47 20.37 8.40
N THR A 206 18.57 20.96 7.21
CA THR A 206 19.48 20.51 6.15
C THR A 206 20.72 21.42 6.03
N SER A 207 20.86 22.38 6.94
CA SER A 207 21.97 23.35 6.88
C SER A 207 23.33 22.73 7.22
N THR A 208 23.35 21.62 7.96
CA THR A 208 24.59 20.94 8.34
C THR A 208 24.95 19.87 7.31
N PRO A 209 26.05 20.01 6.54
CA PRO A 209 26.45 18.98 5.58
C PRO A 209 26.91 17.72 6.31
N LEU A 210 26.41 16.58 5.86
CA LEU A 210 26.80 15.28 6.40
C LEU A 210 28.09 14.79 5.72
N LYS A 211 28.97 14.14 6.48
CA LYS A 211 30.19 13.52 5.96
C LYS A 211 29.88 12.27 5.12
N THR A 212 28.75 11.63 5.40
CA THR A 212 28.32 10.39 4.74
C THR A 212 27.04 10.67 3.94
N MET A 213 27.05 10.28 2.67
CA MET A 213 25.90 10.39 1.80
C MET A 213 24.75 9.51 2.26
N ILE A 214 23.57 10.08 2.46
CA ILE A 214 22.35 9.32 2.74
C ILE A 214 21.62 9.08 1.42
N LYS A 215 21.30 7.80 1.12
CA LYS A 215 20.59 7.40 -0.07
C LYS A 215 19.33 6.60 0.28
N LEU A 216 18.29 6.74 -0.52
CA LEU A 216 17.03 6.03 -0.33
C LEU A 216 16.98 4.69 -1.05
N ASN A 217 16.27 3.75 -0.46
CA ASN A 217 15.80 2.55 -1.15
C ASN A 217 14.39 2.82 -1.68
N VAL A 218 14.21 2.72 -3.00
CA VAL A 218 12.95 2.98 -3.70
C VAL A 218 12.32 1.67 -4.13
N GLY A 219 11.06 1.44 -3.75
CA GLY A 219 10.29 0.25 -4.11
C GLY A 219 9.19 0.54 -5.11
N PHE A 220 8.45 1.64 -4.95
CA PHE A 220 7.29 1.97 -5.80
C PHE A 220 7.51 3.26 -6.59
N PRO A 221 7.02 3.34 -7.87
CA PRO A 221 7.21 4.50 -8.73
C PRO A 221 6.54 5.79 -8.23
N THR A 222 5.49 5.67 -7.41
CA THR A 222 4.71 6.80 -6.91
C THR A 222 5.35 7.50 -5.71
N LYS A 223 6.26 6.84 -5.00
CA LYS A 223 6.88 7.34 -3.78
C LYS A 223 8.13 8.23 -3.98
N PRO A 224 8.95 8.06 -5.03
CA PRO A 224 10.18 8.83 -5.21
C PRO A 224 10.00 10.34 -5.21
N LEU A 225 8.87 10.84 -5.71
CA LEU A 225 8.59 12.28 -5.73
C LEU A 225 8.40 12.85 -4.31
N VAL A 226 7.73 12.12 -3.43
CA VAL A 226 7.56 12.50 -2.02
C VAL A 226 8.88 12.32 -1.27
N ASP A 227 9.57 11.21 -1.52
CA ASP A 227 10.84 10.88 -0.87
C ASP A 227 11.99 11.80 -1.35
N SER A 228 11.92 12.39 -2.55
CA SER A 228 12.90 13.36 -3.06
C SER A 228 12.92 14.67 -2.25
N GLN A 229 11.89 14.92 -1.45
CA GLN A 229 11.84 16.07 -0.55
C GLN A 229 12.64 15.83 0.75
N LEU A 230 13.07 14.60 1.01
CA LEU A 230 13.96 14.30 2.11
C LEU A 230 15.39 14.77 1.79
N PRO A 231 16.20 15.12 2.80
CA PRO A 231 17.58 15.55 2.60
C PRO A 231 18.48 14.35 2.29
N VAL A 232 18.33 13.83 1.09
CA VAL A 232 19.04 12.64 0.61
C VAL A 232 19.72 12.94 -0.72
N GLU A 233 20.86 12.29 -0.95
CA GLU A 233 21.70 12.50 -2.13
C GLU A 233 21.41 11.50 -3.25
N GLY A 234 20.17 10.99 -3.31
CA GLY A 234 19.68 10.15 -4.39
C GLY A 234 19.27 8.74 -3.98
N VAL A 235 19.12 7.87 -4.98
CA VAL A 235 18.68 6.49 -4.82
C VAL A 235 19.88 5.58 -4.58
N GLY A 236 19.83 4.82 -3.48
CA GLY A 236 20.82 3.78 -3.16
C GLY A 236 20.49 2.43 -3.77
N LEU A 237 19.20 2.07 -3.72
CA LEU A 237 18.69 0.81 -4.29
C LEU A 237 17.29 1.01 -4.86
N ALA A 238 17.09 0.70 -6.13
CA ALA A 238 15.78 0.57 -6.72
C ALA A 238 15.34 -0.91 -6.70
N ARG A 239 14.24 -1.19 -6.01
CA ARG A 239 13.66 -2.55 -5.94
C ARG A 239 12.79 -2.80 -7.19
N ILE A 240 13.43 -3.12 -8.29
CA ILE A 240 12.79 -3.29 -9.62
C ILE A 240 11.61 -4.28 -9.56
N LYS A 241 11.67 -5.33 -8.72
CA LYS A 241 10.56 -6.27 -8.55
C LYS A 241 9.25 -5.57 -8.20
N PHE A 242 9.27 -4.64 -7.25
CA PHE A 242 8.07 -3.91 -6.85
C PHE A 242 7.64 -2.86 -7.88
N VAL A 243 8.60 -2.25 -8.58
CA VAL A 243 8.32 -1.33 -9.68
C VAL A 243 7.58 -2.05 -10.80
N LEU A 244 8.01 -3.26 -11.15
CA LEU A 244 7.40 -4.05 -12.22
C LEU A 244 6.02 -4.59 -11.81
N SER A 245 5.89 -5.17 -10.60
CA SER A 245 4.62 -5.75 -10.16
C SER A 245 3.56 -4.71 -9.80
N GLY A 246 3.97 -3.62 -9.15
CA GLY A 246 3.04 -2.60 -8.65
C GLY A 246 2.81 -1.41 -9.57
N GLY A 247 3.76 -1.10 -10.48
CA GLY A 247 3.67 0.07 -11.36
C GLY A 247 3.36 -0.28 -12.81
N ILE A 248 3.88 -1.41 -13.29
CA ILE A 248 3.70 -1.82 -14.70
C ILE A 248 2.63 -2.92 -14.79
N GLY A 249 2.48 -3.77 -13.75
CA GLY A 249 1.49 -4.83 -13.72
C GLY A 249 1.74 -6.00 -14.69
N ILE A 250 2.82 -5.95 -15.46
CA ILE A 250 3.15 -6.94 -16.49
C ILE A 250 4.49 -7.60 -16.12
N HIS A 251 4.52 -8.93 -16.20
CA HIS A 251 5.74 -9.68 -15.97
C HIS A 251 6.82 -9.35 -17.02
N PRO A 252 8.10 -9.09 -16.64
CA PRO A 252 9.16 -8.71 -17.58
C PRO A 252 9.35 -9.64 -18.75
N LEU A 253 9.14 -10.95 -18.56
CA LEU A 253 9.22 -11.93 -19.65
C LEU A 253 8.14 -11.75 -20.70
N ALA A 254 7.00 -11.14 -20.38
CA ALA A 254 5.97 -10.83 -21.36
C ALA A 254 6.47 -9.79 -22.37
N PHE A 255 7.27 -8.80 -21.93
CA PHE A 255 7.91 -7.84 -22.83
C PHE A 255 8.95 -8.51 -23.75
N ILE A 256 9.80 -9.38 -23.19
CA ILE A 256 10.87 -10.05 -23.93
C ILE A 256 10.26 -11.04 -24.95
N ARG A 257 9.13 -11.62 -24.63
CA ARG A 257 8.46 -12.68 -25.39
C ARG A 257 7.16 -12.21 -26.08
N HIS A 258 6.97 -10.91 -26.26
CA HIS A 258 5.76 -10.35 -26.85
C HIS A 258 5.39 -11.00 -28.19
N SER A 259 6.37 -11.24 -29.07
CA SER A 259 6.14 -11.90 -30.36
C SER A 259 5.71 -13.37 -30.22
N SER A 260 6.23 -14.10 -29.23
CA SER A 260 5.82 -15.48 -28.93
C SER A 260 4.44 -15.54 -28.29
N LEU A 261 4.09 -14.55 -27.45
CA LEU A 261 2.76 -14.42 -26.84
C LEU A 261 1.70 -14.11 -27.90
N ASN A 262 1.97 -13.19 -28.82
CA ASN A 262 1.05 -12.88 -29.93
C ASN A 262 0.85 -14.08 -30.84
N ARG A 263 1.91 -14.82 -31.17
CA ARG A 263 1.78 -16.06 -31.95
C ARG A 263 0.91 -17.10 -31.24
N TYR A 264 1.07 -17.27 -29.91
CA TYR A 264 0.21 -18.16 -29.13
C TYR A 264 -1.25 -17.72 -29.14
N LEU A 265 -1.53 -16.43 -29.03
CA LEU A 265 -2.89 -15.88 -29.09
C LEU A 265 -3.53 -16.07 -30.50
N GLU A 266 -2.74 -15.99 -31.57
CA GLU A 266 -3.21 -16.11 -32.93
C GLU A 266 -3.34 -17.57 -33.41
N THR A 267 -2.42 -18.45 -33.02
CA THR A 267 -2.30 -19.80 -33.57
C THR A 267 -2.58 -20.92 -32.58
N GLY A 268 -2.60 -20.63 -31.29
CA GLY A 268 -2.69 -21.64 -30.23
C GLY A 268 -1.41 -22.48 -30.03
N GLU A 269 -0.32 -22.15 -30.74
CA GLU A 269 0.96 -22.86 -30.63
C GLU A 269 1.66 -22.49 -29.31
N THR A 270 1.85 -23.45 -28.42
CA THR A 270 2.53 -23.28 -27.13
C THR A 270 4.04 -23.09 -27.31
N ASP A 271 4.57 -21.98 -26.81
CA ASP A 271 6.01 -21.82 -26.59
C ASP A 271 6.40 -22.71 -25.40
N PRO A 272 7.44 -23.59 -25.51
CA PRO A 272 7.92 -24.44 -24.41
C PRO A 272 8.23 -23.67 -23.11
N TYR A 273 8.55 -22.39 -23.21
CA TYR A 273 8.76 -21.52 -22.07
C TYR A 273 7.46 -21.10 -21.38
N LEU A 274 6.38 -20.91 -22.14
CA LEU A 274 5.04 -20.63 -21.57
C LEU A 274 4.48 -21.85 -20.85
N GLU A 275 4.82 -23.08 -21.30
CA GLU A 275 4.51 -24.31 -20.57
C GLU A 275 5.18 -24.42 -19.21
N GLN A 276 6.43 -23.96 -19.07
CA GLN A 276 7.07 -23.90 -17.76
C GLN A 276 6.37 -22.95 -16.80
N PHE A 277 5.82 -21.84 -17.28
CA PHE A 277 5.06 -20.90 -16.47
C PHE A 277 3.65 -21.36 -16.15
N SER A 278 3.02 -22.16 -17.02
CA SER A 278 1.71 -22.75 -16.75
C SER A 278 1.72 -23.69 -15.53
N ARG A 279 2.87 -24.29 -15.23
CA ARG A 279 3.06 -25.13 -14.04
C ARG A 279 3.08 -24.34 -12.70
N TYR A 280 3.28 -23.02 -12.75
CA TYR A 280 3.22 -22.12 -11.60
C TYR A 280 1.89 -21.37 -11.49
N ARG A 281 0.96 -21.58 -12.43
CA ARG A 281 -0.40 -21.06 -12.32
C ARG A 281 -1.20 -21.94 -11.38
N VAL A 282 -1.54 -21.38 -10.24
CA VAL A 282 -2.71 -21.78 -9.47
C VAL A 282 -3.92 -21.71 -10.42
N GLU A 283 -4.76 -22.72 -10.39
CA GLU A 283 -5.95 -22.92 -11.23
C GLU A 283 -6.81 -21.66 -11.39
N GLU A 284 -6.49 -20.83 -12.35
CA GLU A 284 -7.39 -19.78 -12.83
C GLU A 284 -8.37 -20.40 -13.80
N THR A 285 -9.66 -20.23 -13.52
CA THR A 285 -10.73 -20.68 -14.40
C THR A 285 -10.70 -19.98 -15.77
N GLU A 286 -11.23 -20.62 -16.83
CA GLU A 286 -11.30 -20.05 -18.18
C GLU A 286 -12.01 -18.68 -18.25
N GLU A 287 -12.92 -18.40 -17.31
CA GLU A 287 -13.60 -17.12 -17.16
C GLU A 287 -12.65 -15.98 -16.73
N GLN A 288 -11.69 -16.27 -15.85
CA GLN A 288 -10.69 -15.29 -15.42
C GLN A 288 -9.70 -14.93 -16.54
N ARG A 289 -9.45 -15.86 -17.48
CA ARG A 289 -8.61 -15.60 -18.66
C ARG A 289 -9.28 -14.65 -19.66
N ARG A 290 -10.61 -14.74 -19.82
CA ARG A 290 -11.37 -13.85 -20.71
C ARG A 290 -11.47 -12.43 -20.15
N ALA A 291 -11.67 -12.26 -18.85
CA ALA A 291 -11.76 -10.94 -18.22
C ALA A 291 -10.49 -10.10 -18.39
N VAL A 292 -9.30 -10.71 -18.43
CA VAL A 292 -8.03 -10.01 -18.64
C VAL A 292 -7.81 -9.59 -20.10
N CYS A 293 -8.44 -10.28 -21.07
CA CYS A 293 -8.33 -9.94 -22.49
C CYS A 293 -9.36 -8.90 -22.95
N ASP A 294 -10.47 -8.73 -22.22
CA ASP A 294 -11.52 -7.77 -22.59
C ASP A 294 -11.31 -6.35 -22.01
N GLU A 295 -10.33 -6.17 -21.12
CA GLU A 295 -9.95 -4.86 -20.55
C GLU A 295 -8.65 -4.26 -21.15
N SER A 296 -8.06 -4.86 -22.15
CA SER A 296 -6.90 -4.37 -22.87
C SER A 296 -7.29 -3.96 -24.31
#